data_fcfdc4be10fd88691113c0498c14eb48
#
_entry.id   fcfdc4be10fd88691113c0498c14eb48
#
_cell.length_a   1.000
_cell.length_b   1.000
_cell.length_c   1.000
_cell.angle_alpha   90.00
_cell.angle_beta   90.00
_cell.angle_gamma   90.00
#
_symmetry.space_group_name_H-M   'P 1'
#
loop_
_entity.id
_entity.type
_entity.pdbx_description
1 polymer ?
#
loop_
_entity_poly.entity_id
_entity_poly.type
_entity_poly.pdbx_seq_one_letter_code
_entity_poly.pdbx_strand_id
1 'polypeptide(L)'
;MRNVFTRRIALTVGALSCTALLAACGGNPPQAETGGKDSSATTGSGAKVTMDKALHDQLPAKVVKAGKLISVNNGSFPPYEIAGSDGHSLTGASADLSTALGELLGVTIEHVTADGLPSELTGIKAGRYDFAVGPIGDFKERQGANDFVDWVREFVVFAVPKDNPKKITSLDTACGRKIAVMAGGSAEGVIKTQSQTCEKDGKPAVQVQSYKDQPSSILAVKSGRADAFFSSQAPLTYFVQQSKGELELSGTGQSNGFDTLYQGAVVPKNGELRDVLLKAFQKLMDDGTYGQIMKKWGLEDNELKQAGINLAKS
;
A
#
# COMPACT_ATOMS: atom_id res chain seq x y z
N MET A 1 -50.34 -32.69 11.31
CA MET A 1 -51.28 -31.62 11.66
C MET A 1 -50.58 -30.32 11.33
N ARG A 2 -50.78 -29.81 10.12
CA ARG A 2 -51.73 -28.84 9.58
C ARG A 2 -51.72 -27.56 10.44
N ASN A 3 -51.14 -26.48 9.91
CA ASN A 3 -51.94 -25.35 9.40
C ASN A 3 -51.07 -24.34 8.60
N VAL A 4 -51.54 -24.17 7.37
CA VAL A 4 -51.18 -23.15 6.39
C VAL A 4 -51.98 -21.88 6.73
N PHE A 5 -51.36 -20.69 6.65
CA PHE A 5 -52.07 -19.43 6.49
C PHE A 5 -51.46 -18.59 5.38
N THR A 6 -52.13 -18.69 4.26
CA THR A 6 -52.00 -17.79 3.08
C THR A 6 -52.83 -16.52 3.36
N ARG A 7 -52.27 -15.33 3.16
CA ARG A 7 -53.05 -14.12 2.96
C ARG A 7 -52.55 -13.38 1.73
N ARG A 8 -53.39 -13.41 0.71
CA ARG A 8 -53.41 -12.54 -0.46
C ARG A 8 -54.15 -11.26 -0.07
N ILE A 9 -53.65 -10.11 -0.45
CA ILE A 9 -54.44 -8.87 -0.61
C ILE A 9 -53.95 -8.12 -1.87
N ALA A 10 -54.89 -7.78 -2.64
CA ALA A 10 -55.18 -7.32 -3.95
C ALA A 10 -54.64 -5.94 -4.34
N LEU A 11 -54.55 -5.81 -5.64
CA LEU A 11 -54.29 -4.57 -6.45
C LEU A 11 -55.33 -3.48 -6.18
N THR A 12 -54.92 -2.23 -6.28
CA THR A 12 -55.76 -1.15 -6.83
C THR A 12 -54.92 -0.26 -7.77
N VAL A 13 -55.38 -0.21 -8.99
CA VAL A 13 -55.00 0.66 -10.09
C VAL A 13 -55.67 2.03 -9.88
N GLY A 14 -54.94 3.11 -10.06
CA GLY A 14 -55.46 4.46 -10.11
C GLY A 14 -54.74 5.26 -11.18
N ALA A 15 -55.36 5.32 -12.37
CA ALA A 15 -55.00 6.18 -13.46
C ALA A 15 -55.61 7.58 -13.24
N LEU A 16 -54.84 8.63 -13.37
CA LEU A 16 -55.37 9.97 -13.65
C LEU A 16 -54.52 10.65 -14.73
N SER A 17 -55.12 10.77 -15.87
CA SER A 17 -54.66 11.58 -16.99
C SER A 17 -54.98 13.05 -16.73
N CYS A 18 -54.04 13.95 -17.02
CA CYS A 18 -54.31 15.36 -17.26
C CYS A 18 -53.45 15.84 -18.44
N THR A 19 -54.10 16.02 -19.53
CA THR A 19 -53.66 16.76 -20.74
C THR A 19 -53.81 18.24 -20.52
N ALA A 20 -52.80 19.04 -20.85
CA ALA A 20 -52.97 20.46 -21.22
C ALA A 20 -51.93 20.86 -22.26
N LEU A 21 -52.44 21.49 -23.32
CA LEU A 21 -51.81 21.88 -24.57
C LEU A 21 -51.16 23.29 -24.53
N LEU A 22 -50.22 23.47 -25.51
CA LEU A 22 -49.82 24.71 -26.23
C LEU A 22 -48.89 25.68 -25.48
N ALA A 23 -47.77 26.13 -26.06
CA ALA A 23 -47.60 26.83 -27.32
C ALA A 23 -46.12 26.88 -27.75
N ALA A 24 -45.91 26.92 -29.04
CA ALA A 24 -44.65 27.03 -29.76
C ALA A 24 -44.01 28.42 -29.59
N CYS A 25 -42.67 28.47 -29.50
CA CYS A 25 -41.84 29.49 -30.13
C CYS A 25 -40.44 28.92 -30.34
N GLY A 26 -39.97 29.01 -31.60
CA GLY A 26 -38.71 28.42 -32.03
C GLY A 26 -37.49 29.13 -31.50
N GLY A 27 -36.48 28.33 -31.30
CA GLY A 27 -35.11 28.73 -31.06
C GLY A 27 -34.26 27.49 -31.20
N ASN A 28 -33.44 27.45 -32.28
CA ASN A 28 -32.44 26.40 -32.44
C ASN A 28 -31.53 26.31 -31.22
N PRO A 29 -31.34 25.12 -30.64
CA PRO A 29 -30.25 24.94 -29.70
C PRO A 29 -28.91 24.86 -30.47
N PRO A 30 -27.83 25.47 -29.96
CA PRO A 30 -26.51 25.28 -30.55
C PRO A 30 -26.08 23.81 -30.43
N GLN A 31 -25.53 23.31 -31.54
CA GLN A 31 -24.86 22.00 -31.58
C GLN A 31 -23.78 21.97 -30.51
N ALA A 32 -23.89 21.04 -29.57
CA ALA A 32 -22.78 20.67 -28.67
C ALA A 32 -21.75 19.94 -29.51
N GLU A 33 -20.63 20.58 -29.75
CA GLU A 33 -19.41 19.91 -30.20
C GLU A 33 -19.03 18.89 -29.16
N THR A 34 -18.98 17.62 -29.53
CA THR A 34 -18.40 16.53 -28.76
C THR A 34 -16.89 16.69 -28.80
N GLY A 35 -16.38 17.62 -28.00
CA GLY A 35 -14.98 17.66 -27.64
C GLY A 35 -14.71 16.56 -26.63
N GLY A 36 -14.10 15.47 -27.09
CA GLY A 36 -13.52 14.47 -26.21
C GLY A 36 -12.51 15.16 -25.28
N LYS A 37 -12.90 15.33 -24.04
CA LYS A 37 -11.93 15.67 -23.00
C LYS A 37 -11.18 14.39 -22.67
N ASP A 38 -10.01 14.23 -23.26
CA ASP A 38 -8.96 13.41 -22.71
C ASP A 38 -8.75 13.85 -21.26
N SER A 39 -9.19 13.02 -20.33
CA SER A 39 -8.84 13.16 -18.92
C SER A 39 -7.40 12.71 -18.75
N SER A 40 -6.45 13.51 -19.24
CA SER A 40 -5.07 13.39 -18.78
C SER A 40 -5.07 13.78 -17.30
N ALA A 41 -5.02 12.80 -16.42
CA ALA A 41 -4.71 13.00 -15.03
C ALA A 41 -3.33 13.68 -14.96
N THR A 42 -3.33 14.98 -14.71
CA THR A 42 -2.11 15.75 -14.49
C THR A 42 -1.51 15.26 -13.18
N THR A 43 -0.56 14.33 -13.24
CA THR A 43 0.30 14.00 -12.12
C THR A 43 1.07 15.24 -11.75
N GLY A 44 0.91 15.70 -10.50
CA GLY A 44 1.55 16.91 -9.98
C GLY A 44 3.05 16.76 -9.68
N SER A 45 3.81 16.14 -10.58
CA SER A 45 5.26 16.08 -10.57
C SER A 45 5.79 17.12 -11.56
N GLY A 46 6.52 18.11 -11.09
CA GLY A 46 7.00 19.25 -11.90
C GLY A 46 8.04 18.88 -12.97
N ALA A 47 8.57 17.68 -13.03
CA ALA A 47 9.47 17.18 -14.06
C ALA A 47 8.72 16.19 -14.97
N LYS A 48 8.70 16.47 -16.28
CA LYS A 48 8.13 15.54 -17.26
C LYS A 48 9.12 14.39 -17.47
N VAL A 49 8.80 13.21 -16.96
CA VAL A 49 9.58 11.99 -17.24
C VAL A 49 9.45 11.66 -18.73
N THR A 50 10.56 11.37 -19.38
CA THR A 50 10.60 10.96 -20.79
C THR A 50 11.11 9.54 -20.89
N MET A 51 10.58 8.78 -21.84
CA MET A 51 10.98 7.39 -22.08
C MET A 51 12.49 7.30 -22.34
N ASP A 52 13.14 6.40 -21.61
CA ASP A 52 14.54 6.03 -21.85
C ASP A 52 14.58 4.77 -22.74
N LYS A 53 14.92 4.97 -24.01
CA LYS A 53 14.99 3.87 -24.98
C LYS A 53 15.97 2.77 -24.55
N ALA A 54 17.07 3.12 -23.91
CA ALA A 54 18.08 2.13 -23.49
C ALA A 54 17.57 1.25 -22.35
N LEU A 55 16.72 1.76 -21.46
CA LEU A 55 16.02 0.98 -20.44
C LEU A 55 14.86 0.18 -21.04
N HIS A 56 14.09 0.78 -21.95
CA HIS A 56 13.02 0.09 -22.66
C HIS A 56 13.52 -1.16 -23.39
N ASP A 57 14.65 -1.05 -24.11
CA ASP A 57 15.24 -2.17 -24.86
C ASP A 57 15.78 -3.30 -23.96
N GLN A 58 15.93 -3.08 -22.65
CA GLN A 58 16.31 -4.08 -21.65
C GLN A 58 15.12 -4.82 -21.03
N LEU A 59 13.89 -4.36 -21.30
CA LEU A 59 12.70 -5.04 -20.80
C LEU A 59 12.58 -6.46 -21.42
N PRO A 60 12.01 -7.43 -20.66
CA PRO A 60 11.70 -8.76 -21.20
C PRO A 60 10.83 -8.64 -22.45
N ALA A 61 11.12 -9.45 -23.48
CA ALA A 61 10.40 -9.41 -24.76
C ALA A 61 8.87 -9.54 -24.61
N LYS A 62 8.42 -10.33 -23.61
CA LYS A 62 6.98 -10.44 -23.27
C LYS A 62 6.36 -9.11 -22.84
N VAL A 63 7.11 -8.28 -22.09
CA VAL A 63 6.66 -6.98 -21.59
C VAL A 63 6.60 -5.97 -22.73
N VAL A 64 7.64 -5.90 -23.57
CA VAL A 64 7.67 -5.04 -24.76
C VAL A 64 6.49 -5.37 -25.68
N LYS A 65 6.24 -6.67 -25.92
CA LYS A 65 5.11 -7.12 -26.76
C LYS A 65 3.74 -6.75 -26.15
N ALA A 66 3.61 -6.87 -24.83
CA ALA A 66 2.34 -6.56 -24.14
C ALA A 66 2.13 -5.05 -23.95
N GLY A 67 3.19 -4.23 -24.00
CA GLY A 67 3.17 -2.80 -23.70
C GLY A 67 2.81 -2.49 -22.24
N LYS A 68 2.86 -3.48 -21.35
CA LYS A 68 2.44 -3.32 -19.97
C LYS A 68 3.14 -4.27 -18.99
N LEU A 69 3.15 -3.86 -17.71
CA LEU A 69 3.52 -4.62 -16.53
C LEU A 69 2.34 -4.70 -15.56
N ILE A 70 2.19 -5.82 -14.87
CA ILE A 70 1.20 -5.98 -13.80
C ILE A 70 1.91 -5.87 -12.45
N SER A 71 1.61 -4.80 -11.70
CA SER A 71 2.09 -4.58 -10.33
C SER A 71 1.01 -4.97 -9.32
N VAL A 72 1.33 -5.87 -8.42
CA VAL A 72 0.46 -6.21 -7.29
C VAL A 72 0.75 -5.32 -6.09
N ASN A 73 -0.28 -5.06 -5.28
CA ASN A 73 -0.19 -4.36 -4.00
C ASN A 73 -1.19 -4.96 -3.01
N ASN A 74 -1.10 -4.63 -1.72
CA ASN A 74 -2.16 -4.93 -0.76
C ASN A 74 -3.03 -3.72 -0.41
N GLY A 75 -2.67 -2.55 -0.93
CA GLY A 75 -3.47 -1.33 -0.86
C GLY A 75 -3.72 -0.77 0.54
N SER A 76 -3.00 -1.24 1.55
CA SER A 76 -3.23 -0.90 2.95
C SER A 76 -2.01 -0.33 3.67
N PHE A 77 -1.10 0.29 2.95
CA PHE A 77 0.18 0.83 3.45
C PHE A 77 0.32 2.34 3.15
N PRO A 78 -0.61 3.20 3.66
CA PRO A 78 -0.54 4.64 3.43
C PRO A 78 0.70 5.26 4.10
N PRO A 79 1.29 6.35 3.59
CA PRO A 79 0.91 7.06 2.37
C PRO A 79 1.50 6.46 1.09
N TYR A 80 2.14 5.28 1.16
CA TYR A 80 2.71 4.60 -0.01
C TYR A 80 1.61 4.01 -0.90
N GLU A 81 0.72 3.19 -0.34
CA GLU A 81 -0.30 2.44 -1.05
C GLU A 81 -1.68 2.60 -0.39
N ILE A 82 -2.63 3.14 -1.15
CA ILE A 82 -4.03 3.28 -0.74
C ILE A 82 -4.88 2.78 -1.91
N ALA A 83 -5.39 1.55 -1.79
CA ALA A 83 -6.24 0.96 -2.83
C ALA A 83 -7.62 1.62 -2.88
N GLY A 84 -8.12 1.80 -4.09
CA GLY A 84 -9.53 2.11 -4.32
C GLY A 84 -10.43 0.88 -4.13
N SER A 85 -11.73 1.13 -4.05
CA SER A 85 -12.74 0.07 -3.86
C SER A 85 -12.95 -0.82 -5.08
N ASP A 86 -12.39 -0.46 -6.23
CA ASP A 86 -12.47 -1.19 -7.49
C ASP A 86 -11.41 -2.32 -7.63
N GLY A 87 -10.47 -2.41 -6.67
CA GLY A 87 -9.38 -3.38 -6.68
C GLY A 87 -8.26 -3.12 -7.70
N HIS A 88 -8.33 -2.02 -8.44
CA HIS A 88 -7.38 -1.62 -9.50
C HIS A 88 -6.81 -0.23 -9.31
N SER A 89 -7.60 0.71 -8.78
CA SER A 89 -7.11 2.05 -8.48
C SER A 89 -6.16 2.02 -7.29
N LEU A 90 -5.04 2.73 -7.44
CA LEU A 90 -4.05 2.92 -6.39
C LEU A 90 -3.71 4.40 -6.29
N THR A 91 -3.59 4.92 -5.09
CA THR A 91 -3.05 6.25 -4.79
C THR A 91 -1.92 6.13 -3.78
N GLY A 92 -1.08 7.15 -3.68
CA GLY A 92 0.09 7.12 -2.79
C GLY A 92 1.41 7.26 -3.54
N ALA A 93 2.51 7.25 -2.78
CA ALA A 93 3.84 7.40 -3.34
C ALA A 93 4.17 6.31 -4.37
N SER A 94 3.71 5.07 -4.13
CA SER A 94 3.93 3.94 -5.04
C SER A 94 3.16 4.07 -6.35
N ALA A 95 1.97 4.67 -6.33
CA ALA A 95 1.22 4.96 -7.55
C ALA A 95 1.92 6.02 -8.40
N ASP A 96 2.41 7.10 -7.77
CA ASP A 96 3.16 8.13 -8.47
C ASP A 96 4.49 7.56 -9.03
N LEU A 97 5.21 6.73 -8.25
CA LEU A 97 6.41 6.04 -8.72
C LEU A 97 6.11 5.08 -9.88
N SER A 98 4.99 4.35 -9.82
CA SER A 98 4.55 3.47 -10.91
C SER A 98 4.31 4.25 -12.19
N THR A 99 3.69 5.42 -12.09
CA THR A 99 3.47 6.31 -13.24
C THR A 99 4.82 6.76 -13.83
N ALA A 100 5.74 7.25 -13.00
CA ALA A 100 7.05 7.68 -13.43
C ALA A 100 7.89 6.53 -14.04
N LEU A 101 7.85 5.34 -13.43
CA LEU A 101 8.50 4.14 -13.97
C LEU A 101 7.90 3.73 -15.33
N GLY A 102 6.57 3.76 -15.45
CA GLY A 102 5.87 3.45 -16.70
C GLY A 102 6.25 4.41 -17.82
N GLU A 103 6.27 5.72 -17.55
CA GLU A 103 6.71 6.74 -18.49
C GLU A 103 8.18 6.54 -18.89
N LEU A 104 9.08 6.31 -17.92
CA LEU A 104 10.49 6.07 -18.14
C LEU A 104 10.76 4.82 -18.97
N LEU A 105 10.04 3.73 -18.69
CA LEU A 105 10.18 2.44 -19.36
C LEU A 105 9.37 2.33 -20.67
N GLY A 106 8.50 3.30 -20.96
CA GLY A 106 7.64 3.27 -22.15
C GLY A 106 6.60 2.16 -22.13
N VAL A 107 6.06 1.82 -20.96
CA VAL A 107 5.02 0.80 -20.76
C VAL A 107 3.97 1.29 -19.76
N THR A 108 2.77 0.73 -19.81
CA THR A 108 1.76 0.97 -18.78
C THR A 108 2.00 0.05 -17.57
N ILE A 109 1.89 0.57 -16.34
CA ILE A 109 1.88 -0.26 -15.13
C ILE A 109 0.43 -0.34 -14.63
N GLU A 110 -0.14 -1.54 -14.71
CA GLU A 110 -1.49 -1.85 -14.20
C GLU A 110 -1.38 -2.35 -12.76
N HIS A 111 -2.30 -1.91 -11.90
CA HIS A 111 -2.35 -2.30 -10.50
C HIS A 111 -3.41 -3.37 -10.25
N VAL A 112 -3.07 -4.35 -9.38
CA VAL A 112 -4.00 -5.35 -8.87
C VAL A 112 -3.83 -5.44 -7.36
N THR A 113 -4.94 -5.35 -6.62
CA THR A 113 -4.91 -5.48 -5.16
C THR A 113 -5.12 -6.93 -4.75
N ALA A 114 -4.17 -7.49 -3.99
CA ALA A 114 -4.23 -8.83 -3.42
C ALA A 114 -4.77 -8.81 -1.98
N ASP A 115 -5.29 -9.94 -1.52
CA ASP A 115 -5.78 -10.09 -0.14
C ASP A 115 -4.60 -10.37 0.82
N GLY A 116 -3.90 -9.29 1.19
CA GLY A 116 -2.80 -9.29 2.14
C GLY A 116 -1.44 -9.66 1.56
N LEU A 117 -0.38 -9.30 2.30
CA LEU A 117 1.02 -9.47 1.92
C LEU A 117 1.42 -10.92 1.56
N PRO A 118 0.97 -11.97 2.26
CA PRO A 118 1.29 -13.34 1.86
C PRO A 118 0.78 -13.73 0.46
N SER A 119 -0.43 -13.27 0.09
CA SER A 119 -1.01 -13.51 -1.24
C SER A 119 -0.24 -12.77 -2.33
N GLU A 120 0.19 -11.55 -2.04
CA GLU A 120 1.02 -10.72 -2.90
C GLU A 120 2.35 -11.41 -3.24
N LEU A 121 3.14 -11.78 -2.22
CA LEU A 121 4.42 -12.46 -2.39
C LEU A 121 4.29 -13.82 -3.10
N THR A 122 3.24 -14.59 -2.77
CA THR A 122 2.97 -15.87 -3.42
C THR A 122 2.61 -15.68 -4.90
N GLY A 123 1.83 -14.65 -5.22
CA GLY A 123 1.45 -14.32 -6.60
C GLY A 123 2.63 -13.90 -7.45
N ILE A 124 3.57 -13.10 -6.91
CA ILE A 124 4.83 -12.72 -7.58
C ILE A 124 5.67 -13.97 -7.86
N LYS A 125 5.91 -14.78 -6.82
CA LYS A 125 6.69 -16.03 -6.96
C LYS A 125 6.11 -16.99 -8.01
N ALA A 126 4.78 -17.04 -8.11
CA ALA A 126 4.08 -17.88 -9.09
C ALA A 126 4.01 -17.27 -10.50
N GLY A 127 4.54 -16.07 -10.72
CA GLY A 127 4.49 -15.36 -12.01
C GLY A 127 3.08 -14.90 -12.39
N ARG A 128 2.14 -14.80 -11.44
CA ARG A 128 0.81 -14.25 -11.67
C ARG A 128 0.87 -12.73 -11.89
N TYR A 129 1.79 -12.07 -11.22
CA TYR A 129 2.12 -10.67 -11.34
C TYR A 129 3.57 -10.53 -11.78
N ASP A 130 3.90 -9.48 -12.52
CA ASP A 130 5.26 -9.27 -12.97
C ASP A 130 6.16 -8.78 -11.81
N PHE A 131 5.59 -7.96 -10.90
CA PHE A 131 6.30 -7.41 -9.75
C PHE A 131 5.33 -6.75 -8.77
N ALA A 132 5.86 -6.20 -7.66
CA ALA A 132 5.22 -5.17 -6.85
C ALA A 132 6.13 -3.94 -6.83
N VAL A 133 5.58 -2.74 -6.96
CA VAL A 133 6.36 -1.51 -6.72
C VAL A 133 6.74 -1.40 -5.24
N GLY A 134 5.89 -1.92 -4.38
CA GLY A 134 6.06 -1.89 -2.92
C GLY A 134 5.68 -0.54 -2.30
N PRO A 135 6.23 -0.19 -1.14
CA PRO A 135 7.41 -0.82 -0.55
C PRO A 135 7.09 -2.08 0.26
N ILE A 136 7.83 -3.13 0.01
CA ILE A 136 7.77 -4.37 0.76
C ILE A 136 9.10 -4.59 1.46
N GLY A 137 9.08 -4.99 2.74
CA GLY A 137 10.29 -5.22 3.54
C GLY A 137 11.20 -6.28 2.94
N ASP A 138 12.46 -5.89 2.72
CA ASP A 138 13.54 -6.80 2.35
C ASP A 138 14.05 -7.54 3.59
N PHE A 139 14.03 -8.86 3.55
CA PHE A 139 14.51 -9.75 4.61
C PHE A 139 15.15 -10.99 4.02
N LYS A 140 16.17 -11.52 4.71
CA LYS A 140 16.89 -12.70 4.26
C LYS A 140 15.97 -13.89 3.95
N GLU A 141 14.95 -14.12 4.77
CA GLU A 141 14.00 -15.21 4.55
C GLU A 141 13.24 -15.05 3.24
N ARG A 142 12.96 -13.82 2.83
CA ARG A 142 12.23 -13.51 1.59
C ARG A 142 13.13 -13.54 0.37
N GLN A 143 14.42 -13.20 0.54
CA GLN A 143 15.41 -13.18 -0.56
C GLN A 143 15.65 -14.56 -1.17
N GLY A 144 15.27 -15.64 -0.50
CA GLY A 144 15.32 -17.00 -1.08
C GLY A 144 14.32 -17.22 -2.23
N ALA A 145 13.19 -16.53 -2.21
CA ALA A 145 12.10 -16.69 -3.19
C ALA A 145 11.93 -15.49 -4.12
N ASN A 146 12.36 -14.30 -3.70
CA ASN A 146 12.19 -13.05 -4.42
C ASN A 146 13.50 -12.26 -4.41
N ASP A 147 13.65 -11.32 -5.35
CA ASP A 147 14.63 -10.25 -5.26
C ASP A 147 13.93 -8.93 -4.96
N PHE A 148 14.62 -8.07 -4.21
CA PHE A 148 14.16 -6.74 -3.81
C PHE A 148 14.98 -5.68 -4.51
N VAL A 149 14.32 -4.66 -5.03
CA VAL A 149 14.94 -3.43 -5.50
C VAL A 149 14.55 -2.35 -4.49
N ASP A 150 15.42 -2.14 -3.50
CA ASP A 150 15.16 -1.26 -2.38
C ASP A 150 15.25 0.19 -2.81
N TRP A 151 14.21 0.95 -2.49
CA TRP A 151 14.12 2.37 -2.84
C TRP A 151 13.74 3.26 -1.65
N VAL A 152 13.45 2.66 -0.48
CA VAL A 152 13.07 3.38 0.74
C VAL A 152 13.61 2.67 1.97
N ARG A 153 13.87 3.41 3.04
CA ARG A 153 14.10 2.88 4.38
C ARG A 153 12.93 3.22 5.29
N GLU A 154 12.62 2.33 6.20
CA GLU A 154 11.55 2.53 7.18
C GLU A 154 12.07 2.48 8.61
N PHE A 155 11.32 3.09 9.49
CA PHE A 155 11.45 2.99 10.94
C PHE A 155 10.24 2.22 11.46
N VAL A 156 10.39 1.51 12.56
CA VAL A 156 9.29 0.75 13.16
C VAL A 156 8.98 1.31 14.54
N VAL A 157 7.71 1.56 14.80
CA VAL A 157 7.24 2.19 16.04
C VAL A 157 5.91 1.57 16.48
N PHE A 158 5.40 2.02 17.61
CA PHE A 158 4.07 1.65 18.11
C PHE A 158 3.08 2.79 17.83
N ALA A 159 1.86 2.46 17.41
CA ALA A 159 0.69 3.32 17.57
C ALA A 159 -0.07 2.85 18.81
N VAL A 160 -0.29 3.76 19.75
CA VAL A 160 -0.93 3.48 21.04
C VAL A 160 -2.14 4.40 21.23
N PRO A 161 -3.10 4.06 22.09
CA PRO A 161 -4.13 5.00 22.52
C PRO A 161 -3.51 6.25 23.12
N LYS A 162 -4.20 7.40 23.00
CA LYS A 162 -3.78 8.67 23.58
C LYS A 162 -3.35 8.50 25.03
N ASP A 163 -2.32 9.23 25.43
CA ASP A 163 -1.71 9.21 26.77
C ASP A 163 -1.07 7.86 27.12
N ASN A 164 -0.96 6.93 26.17
CA ASN A 164 -0.28 5.64 26.31
C ASN A 164 -0.55 4.93 27.65
N PRO A 165 -1.79 4.55 27.97
CA PRO A 165 -2.16 4.06 29.33
C PRO A 165 -1.43 2.77 29.72
N LYS A 166 -0.91 2.04 28.74
CA LYS A 166 -0.11 0.80 28.97
C LYS A 166 1.38 1.04 29.04
N LYS A 167 1.83 2.30 28.83
CA LYS A 167 3.25 2.72 28.87
C LYS A 167 4.15 1.88 27.95
N ILE A 168 3.65 1.59 26.73
CA ILE A 168 4.39 0.84 25.72
C ILE A 168 5.30 1.83 24.99
N THR A 169 6.61 1.80 25.23
CA THR A 169 7.60 2.73 24.69
C THR A 169 8.76 2.04 23.99
N SER A 170 8.86 0.71 24.11
CA SER A 170 9.92 -0.12 23.52
C SER A 170 9.44 -1.56 23.42
N LEU A 171 10.23 -2.41 22.78
CA LEU A 171 9.98 -3.86 22.74
C LEU A 171 9.90 -4.46 24.16
N ASP A 172 10.77 -4.04 25.10
CA ASP A 172 10.76 -4.56 26.46
C ASP A 172 9.47 -4.24 27.22
N THR A 173 8.88 -3.09 26.96
CA THR A 173 7.61 -2.67 27.58
C THR A 173 6.38 -3.32 26.95
N ALA A 174 6.58 -4.06 25.85
CA ALA A 174 5.52 -4.83 25.20
C ALA A 174 5.25 -6.18 25.90
N CYS A 175 6.12 -6.65 26.82
CA CYS A 175 5.90 -7.88 27.56
C CYS A 175 4.54 -7.87 28.30
N GLY A 176 3.75 -8.94 28.14
CA GLY A 176 2.41 -9.08 28.72
C GLY A 176 1.32 -8.21 28.06
N ARG A 177 1.63 -7.51 26.97
CA ARG A 177 0.69 -6.65 26.25
C ARG A 177 0.10 -7.35 25.04
N LYS A 178 -1.05 -6.87 24.57
CA LYS A 178 -1.71 -7.29 23.32
C LYS A 178 -1.19 -6.40 22.19
N ILE A 179 -0.33 -6.93 21.35
CA ILE A 179 0.28 -6.18 20.25
C ILE A 179 -0.28 -6.64 18.92
N ALA A 180 -0.97 -5.73 18.24
CA ALA A 180 -1.41 -5.93 16.86
C ALA A 180 -0.20 -5.81 15.92
N VAL A 181 -0.18 -6.66 14.88
CA VAL A 181 0.80 -6.65 13.80
C VAL A 181 0.12 -7.03 12.48
N MET A 182 0.71 -6.65 11.35
CA MET A 182 0.26 -7.14 10.05
C MET A 182 0.80 -8.55 9.80
N ALA A 183 -0.08 -9.48 9.47
CA ALA A 183 0.26 -10.87 9.20
C ALA A 183 1.27 -11.01 8.04
N GLY A 184 2.31 -11.81 8.24
CA GLY A 184 3.41 -11.99 7.30
C GLY A 184 4.33 -10.77 7.17
N GLY A 185 4.07 -9.68 7.91
CA GLY A 185 4.93 -8.52 7.97
C GLY A 185 6.19 -8.77 8.82
N SER A 186 7.21 -7.94 8.61
CA SER A 186 8.46 -7.98 9.38
C SER A 186 8.25 -7.71 10.88
N ALA A 187 7.38 -6.76 11.17
CA ALA A 187 7.02 -6.41 12.53
C ALA A 187 6.45 -7.61 13.32
N GLU A 188 5.73 -8.52 12.65
CA GLU A 188 5.22 -9.74 13.26
C GLU A 188 6.35 -10.64 13.77
N GLY A 189 7.41 -10.82 12.97
CA GLY A 189 8.58 -11.61 13.33
C GLY A 189 9.28 -11.03 14.56
N VAL A 190 9.50 -9.71 14.58
CA VAL A 190 10.12 -9.02 15.73
C VAL A 190 9.30 -9.19 17.01
N ILE A 191 7.96 -9.00 16.94
CA ILE A 191 7.11 -9.14 18.13
C ILE A 191 7.02 -10.59 18.61
N LYS A 192 7.05 -11.58 17.71
CA LYS A 192 7.14 -13.01 18.10
C LYS A 192 8.48 -13.32 18.79
N THR A 193 9.58 -12.79 18.29
CA THR A 193 10.90 -12.92 18.93
C THR A 193 10.90 -12.23 20.30
N GLN A 194 10.33 -11.02 20.40
CA GLN A 194 10.20 -10.33 21.67
C GLN A 194 9.35 -11.10 22.69
N SER A 195 8.29 -11.78 22.24
CA SER A 195 7.47 -12.63 23.11
C SER A 195 8.33 -13.74 23.76
N GLN A 196 9.16 -14.41 22.94
CA GLN A 196 10.09 -15.45 23.45
C GLN A 196 11.14 -14.86 24.40
N THR A 197 11.63 -13.65 24.13
CA THR A 197 12.57 -12.95 25.01
C THR A 197 11.92 -12.63 26.36
N CYS A 198 10.68 -12.13 26.37
CA CYS A 198 9.93 -11.89 27.60
C CYS A 198 9.84 -13.15 28.45
N GLU A 199 9.49 -14.31 27.86
CA GLU A 199 9.38 -15.59 28.58
C GLU A 199 10.73 -16.03 29.17
N LYS A 200 11.83 -15.91 28.40
CA LYS A 200 13.19 -16.22 28.90
C LYS A 200 13.60 -15.34 30.07
N ASP A 201 13.15 -14.09 30.09
CA ASP A 201 13.40 -13.13 31.16
C ASP A 201 12.43 -13.28 32.36
N GLY A 202 11.56 -14.29 32.36
CA GLY A 202 10.56 -14.51 33.40
C GLY A 202 9.42 -13.50 33.40
N LYS A 203 9.25 -12.76 32.31
CA LYS A 203 8.13 -11.82 32.10
C LYS A 203 6.97 -12.49 31.34
N PRO A 204 5.74 -11.98 31.46
CA PRO A 204 4.64 -12.49 30.66
C PRO A 204 4.91 -12.33 29.15
N ALA A 205 4.57 -13.35 28.37
CA ALA A 205 4.68 -13.32 26.91
C ALA A 205 3.86 -12.18 26.29
N VAL A 206 4.32 -11.66 25.14
CA VAL A 206 3.50 -10.75 24.34
C VAL A 206 2.34 -11.53 23.71
N GLN A 207 1.13 -11.00 23.82
CA GLN A 207 -0.04 -11.54 23.11
C GLN A 207 -0.07 -10.98 21.69
N VAL A 208 0.56 -11.70 20.75
CA VAL A 208 0.64 -11.29 19.35
C VAL A 208 -0.70 -11.46 18.66
N GLN A 209 -1.22 -10.39 18.06
CA GLN A 209 -2.48 -10.38 17.32
C GLN A 209 -2.21 -10.01 15.86
N SER A 210 -2.24 -11.01 14.98
CA SER A 210 -1.97 -10.83 13.55
C SER A 210 -3.24 -10.51 12.78
N TYR A 211 -3.23 -9.41 12.05
CA TYR A 211 -4.33 -8.94 11.20
C TYR A 211 -3.88 -8.92 9.73
N LYS A 212 -4.82 -9.08 8.81
CA LYS A 212 -4.52 -9.16 7.37
C LYS A 212 -4.01 -7.84 6.77
N ASP A 213 -4.42 -6.71 7.36
CA ASP A 213 -4.12 -5.37 6.86
C ASP A 213 -3.93 -4.37 8.01
N GLN A 214 -3.39 -3.20 7.68
CA GLN A 214 -3.14 -2.14 8.66
C GLN A 214 -4.42 -1.49 9.21
N PRO A 215 -5.44 -1.21 8.40
CA PRO A 215 -6.71 -0.68 8.92
C PRO A 215 -7.34 -1.56 9.99
N SER A 216 -7.32 -2.89 9.82
CA SER A 216 -7.82 -3.83 10.83
C SER A 216 -6.99 -3.80 12.11
N SER A 217 -5.66 -3.66 12.00
CA SER A 217 -4.75 -3.54 13.13
C SER A 217 -4.99 -2.26 13.93
N ILE A 218 -5.13 -1.11 13.25
CA ILE A 218 -5.48 0.18 13.87
C ILE A 218 -6.85 0.14 14.55
N LEU A 219 -7.84 -0.48 13.90
CA LEU A 219 -9.17 -0.62 14.48
C LEU A 219 -9.13 -1.48 15.77
N ALA A 220 -8.26 -2.48 15.85
CA ALA A 220 -8.09 -3.28 17.06
C ALA A 220 -7.57 -2.42 18.23
N VAL A 221 -6.63 -1.48 17.99
CA VAL A 221 -6.17 -0.54 19.02
C VAL A 221 -7.28 0.43 19.41
N LYS A 222 -7.95 1.06 18.45
CA LYS A 222 -9.04 2.02 18.72
C LYS A 222 -10.20 1.39 19.49
N SER A 223 -10.49 0.11 19.29
CA SER A 223 -11.55 -0.62 19.99
C SER A 223 -11.09 -1.28 21.31
N GLY A 224 -9.84 -1.10 21.73
CA GLY A 224 -9.29 -1.69 22.95
C GLY A 224 -9.05 -3.21 22.88
N ARG A 225 -9.17 -3.82 21.69
CA ARG A 225 -8.83 -5.23 21.48
C ARG A 225 -7.32 -5.48 21.53
N ALA A 226 -6.53 -4.52 21.05
CA ALA A 226 -5.08 -4.49 21.18
C ALA A 226 -4.64 -3.28 22.01
N ASP A 227 -3.51 -3.40 22.71
CA ASP A 227 -2.91 -2.32 23.50
C ASP A 227 -2.06 -1.38 22.65
N ALA A 228 -1.48 -1.90 21.56
CA ALA A 228 -0.72 -1.15 20.55
C ALA A 228 -0.74 -1.86 19.20
N PHE A 229 -0.44 -1.12 18.13
CA PHE A 229 -0.09 -1.67 16.82
C PHE A 229 1.37 -1.34 16.51
N PHE A 230 2.16 -2.36 16.22
CA PHE A 230 3.57 -2.26 15.89
C PHE A 230 3.78 -2.42 14.40
N SER A 231 4.27 -1.36 13.73
CA SER A 231 4.45 -1.32 12.28
C SER A 231 5.38 -0.20 11.84
N SER A 232 5.57 -0.03 10.54
CA SER A 232 6.34 1.05 9.93
C SER A 232 5.82 2.43 10.34
N GLN A 233 6.73 3.35 10.61
CA GLN A 233 6.41 4.68 11.14
C GLN A 233 5.60 5.54 10.17
N ALA A 234 5.92 5.52 8.88
CA ALA A 234 5.20 6.34 7.91
C ALA A 234 3.70 5.98 7.85
N PRO A 235 3.29 4.70 7.70
CA PRO A 235 1.88 4.32 7.82
C PRO A 235 1.25 4.67 9.17
N LEU A 236 1.96 4.43 10.28
CA LEU A 236 1.41 4.76 11.59
C LEU A 236 1.23 6.25 11.80
N THR A 237 2.14 7.08 11.28
CA THR A 237 1.98 8.55 11.26
C THR A 237 0.69 8.95 10.54
N TYR A 238 0.45 8.37 9.36
CA TYR A 238 -0.79 8.61 8.61
C TYR A 238 -2.04 8.26 9.43
N PHE A 239 -2.10 7.08 10.03
CA PHE A 239 -3.25 6.65 10.83
C PHE A 239 -3.43 7.48 12.11
N VAL A 240 -2.34 7.87 12.77
CA VAL A 240 -2.39 8.76 13.94
C VAL A 240 -2.98 10.12 13.57
N GLN A 241 -2.54 10.72 12.46
CA GLN A 241 -3.11 11.97 11.96
C GLN A 241 -4.61 11.86 11.66
N GLN A 242 -5.05 10.72 11.08
CA GLN A 242 -6.47 10.47 10.79
C GLN A 242 -7.29 10.12 12.05
N SER A 243 -6.65 9.80 13.16
CA SER A 243 -7.33 9.40 14.41
C SER A 243 -7.98 10.55 15.18
N LYS A 244 -7.77 11.81 14.74
CA LYS A 244 -8.29 13.01 15.42
C LYS A 244 -7.89 13.08 16.90
N GLY A 245 -6.68 12.60 17.22
CA GLY A 245 -6.13 12.64 18.57
C GLY A 245 -6.51 11.46 19.47
N GLU A 246 -7.11 10.39 18.92
CA GLU A 246 -7.39 9.17 19.67
C GLU A 246 -6.14 8.28 19.83
N LEU A 247 -5.17 8.42 18.94
CA LEU A 247 -3.92 7.66 18.90
C LEU A 247 -2.70 8.58 18.92
N GLU A 248 -1.58 8.03 19.35
CA GLU A 248 -0.25 8.67 19.28
C GLU A 248 0.81 7.65 18.91
N LEU A 249 1.96 8.15 18.40
CA LEU A 249 3.14 7.32 18.17
C LEU A 249 3.92 7.15 19.47
N SER A 250 4.54 5.98 19.64
CA SER A 250 5.42 5.67 20.75
C SER A 250 6.61 4.81 20.30
N GLY A 251 7.73 4.89 21.01
CA GLY A 251 8.96 4.17 20.64
C GLY A 251 9.67 4.77 19.43
N THR A 252 9.44 6.06 19.09
CA THR A 252 10.14 6.77 18.03
C THR A 252 11.63 6.96 18.38
N GLY A 253 12.50 6.97 17.35
CA GLY A 253 13.94 7.15 17.53
C GLY A 253 14.67 5.93 18.09
N GLN A 254 14.02 4.78 18.19
CA GLN A 254 14.62 3.52 18.60
C GLN A 254 14.72 2.56 17.39
N SER A 255 15.66 1.61 17.45
CA SER A 255 15.81 0.59 16.41
C SER A 255 14.60 -0.36 16.34
N ASN A 256 13.95 -0.62 17.47
CA ASN A 256 12.79 -1.49 17.60
C ASN A 256 12.95 -2.83 16.85
N GLY A 257 14.15 -3.43 16.97
CA GLY A 257 14.47 -4.72 16.34
C GLY A 257 14.99 -4.65 14.92
N PHE A 258 15.25 -3.44 14.39
CA PHE A 258 15.85 -3.24 13.07
C PHE A 258 17.03 -2.27 13.12
N ASP A 259 18.19 -2.67 12.60
CA ASP A 259 19.30 -1.76 12.40
C ASP A 259 18.98 -0.78 11.27
N THR A 260 18.53 -1.31 10.15
CA THR A 260 17.97 -0.55 9.01
C THR A 260 16.93 -1.43 8.33
N LEU A 261 15.71 -0.95 8.25
CA LEU A 261 14.64 -1.62 7.53
C LEU A 261 14.59 -1.09 6.09
N TYR A 262 15.21 -1.83 5.16
CA TYR A 262 15.08 -1.56 3.73
C TYR A 262 13.75 -2.12 3.23
N GLN A 263 13.13 -1.38 2.32
CA GLN A 263 11.91 -1.79 1.65
C GLN A 263 11.98 -1.36 0.17
N GLY A 264 11.34 -2.13 -0.70
CA GLY A 264 11.42 -1.81 -2.12
C GLY A 264 10.42 -2.57 -2.97
N ALA A 265 10.68 -2.49 -4.27
CA ALA A 265 9.98 -3.28 -5.26
C ALA A 265 10.41 -4.75 -5.17
N VAL A 266 9.48 -5.65 -5.45
CA VAL A 266 9.69 -7.11 -5.38
C VAL A 266 9.48 -7.72 -6.75
N VAL A 267 10.43 -8.53 -7.17
CA VAL A 267 10.36 -9.34 -8.40
C VAL A 267 10.58 -10.81 -8.08
N PRO A 268 10.17 -11.74 -8.96
CA PRO A 268 10.58 -13.14 -8.84
C PRO A 268 12.10 -13.28 -8.71
N LYS A 269 12.56 -14.27 -7.96
CA LYS A 269 14.01 -14.53 -7.77
C LYS A 269 14.72 -14.67 -9.11
N ASN A 270 15.81 -13.93 -9.30
CA ASN A 270 16.57 -13.83 -10.55
C ASN A 270 15.71 -13.39 -11.76
N GLY A 271 14.62 -12.64 -11.50
CA GLY A 271 13.74 -12.14 -12.54
C GLY A 271 14.44 -11.11 -13.45
N GLU A 272 14.16 -11.16 -14.74
CA GLU A 272 14.74 -10.25 -15.75
C GLU A 272 14.45 -8.77 -15.49
N LEU A 273 13.35 -8.46 -14.78
CA LEU A 273 12.98 -7.07 -14.41
C LEU A 273 13.87 -6.46 -13.32
N ARG A 274 14.56 -7.27 -12.51
CA ARG A 274 15.31 -6.79 -11.34
C ARG A 274 16.30 -5.67 -11.69
N ASP A 275 17.18 -5.95 -12.64
CA ASP A 275 18.27 -5.03 -12.99
C ASP A 275 17.75 -3.81 -13.78
N VAL A 276 16.68 -3.98 -14.55
CA VAL A 276 16.00 -2.89 -15.24
C VAL A 276 15.35 -1.94 -14.24
N LEU A 277 14.62 -2.47 -13.25
CA LEU A 277 13.99 -1.68 -12.19
C LEU A 277 15.05 -0.95 -11.34
N LEU A 278 16.17 -1.60 -10.99
CA LEU A 278 17.27 -0.95 -10.27
C LEU A 278 17.74 0.30 -11.01
N LYS A 279 18.03 0.19 -12.30
CA LYS A 279 18.47 1.31 -13.13
C LYS A 279 17.38 2.37 -13.27
N ALA A 280 16.12 1.97 -13.40
CA ALA A 280 15.00 2.88 -13.51
C ALA A 280 14.78 3.68 -12.22
N PHE A 281 14.78 3.03 -11.06
CA PHE A 281 14.70 3.74 -9.77
C PHE A 281 15.89 4.68 -9.57
N GLN A 282 17.11 4.22 -9.87
CA GLN A 282 18.30 5.07 -9.76
C GLN A 282 18.18 6.32 -10.65
N LYS A 283 17.69 6.17 -11.88
CA LYS A 283 17.49 7.30 -12.79
C LYS A 283 16.46 8.29 -12.27
N LEU A 284 15.34 7.83 -11.70
CA LEU A 284 14.35 8.70 -11.06
C LEU A 284 14.90 9.39 -9.80
N MET A 285 15.87 8.78 -9.10
CA MET A 285 16.58 9.41 -7.98
C MET A 285 17.53 10.50 -8.50
N ASP A 286 18.31 10.20 -9.53
CA ASP A 286 19.33 11.09 -10.10
C ASP A 286 18.73 12.35 -10.76
N ASP A 287 17.55 12.23 -11.39
CA ASP A 287 16.86 13.36 -12.03
C ASP A 287 15.94 14.14 -11.07
N GLY A 288 15.82 13.69 -9.81
CA GLY A 288 15.05 14.33 -8.75
C GLY A 288 13.56 14.03 -8.76
N THR A 289 13.04 13.23 -9.70
CA THR A 289 11.62 12.83 -9.76
C THR A 289 11.23 12.07 -8.49
N TYR A 290 12.06 11.10 -8.07
CA TYR A 290 11.87 10.35 -6.85
C TYR A 290 11.75 11.26 -5.61
N GLY A 291 12.68 12.19 -5.41
CA GLY A 291 12.66 13.11 -4.26
C GLY A 291 11.41 14.02 -4.25
N GLN A 292 10.94 14.46 -5.43
CA GLN A 292 9.71 15.24 -5.54
C GLN A 292 8.48 14.40 -5.13
N ILE A 293 8.42 13.12 -5.51
CA ILE A 293 7.35 12.21 -5.12
C ILE A 293 7.40 11.97 -3.61
N MET A 294 8.56 11.67 -3.05
CA MET A 294 8.72 11.45 -1.61
C MET A 294 8.28 12.69 -0.81
N LYS A 295 8.70 13.87 -1.22
CA LYS A 295 8.29 15.15 -0.63
C LYS A 295 6.78 15.39 -0.71
N LYS A 296 6.16 15.11 -1.85
CA LYS A 296 4.69 15.23 -2.03
C LYS A 296 3.92 14.43 -0.97
N TRP A 297 4.48 13.29 -0.57
CA TRP A 297 3.84 12.37 0.37
C TRP A 297 4.38 12.47 1.81
N GLY A 298 5.29 13.43 2.10
CA GLY A 298 5.87 13.65 3.44
C GLY A 298 6.79 12.50 3.87
N LEU A 299 7.56 11.96 2.94
CA LEU A 299 8.42 10.78 3.09
C LEU A 299 9.91 11.10 2.95
N GLU A 300 10.31 12.37 3.06
CA GLU A 300 11.71 12.80 2.85
C GLU A 300 12.68 12.09 3.79
N ASP A 301 12.28 11.83 5.05
CA ASP A 301 13.12 11.13 6.02
C ASP A 301 13.32 9.63 5.69
N ASN A 302 12.47 9.10 4.81
CA ASN A 302 12.50 7.71 4.37
C ASN A 302 13.33 7.50 3.10
N GLU A 303 13.83 8.55 2.47
CA GLU A 303 14.55 8.47 1.21
C GLU A 303 15.85 7.65 1.33
N LEU A 304 16.14 6.87 0.27
CA LEU A 304 17.46 6.34 -0.02
C LEU A 304 18.18 7.27 -1.01
N LYS A 305 19.49 7.41 -0.85
CA LYS A 305 20.32 8.14 -1.82
C LYS A 305 20.59 7.34 -3.09
N GLN A 306 20.51 6.02 -2.98
CA GLN A 306 20.74 5.08 -4.08
C GLN A 306 19.83 3.89 -3.92
N ALA A 307 19.25 3.43 -5.03
CA ALA A 307 18.54 2.16 -5.07
C ALA A 307 19.53 1.00 -4.93
N GLY A 308 19.08 -0.12 -4.37
CA GLY A 308 19.94 -1.28 -4.20
C GLY A 308 19.21 -2.59 -4.34
N ILE A 309 19.95 -3.67 -4.55
CA ILE A 309 19.38 -5.02 -4.64
C ILE A 309 19.65 -5.77 -3.35
N ASN A 310 18.59 -6.27 -2.69
CA ASN A 310 18.70 -7.13 -1.52
C ASN A 310 19.62 -6.53 -0.43
N LEU A 311 19.38 -5.27 -0.06
CA LEU A 311 20.24 -4.52 0.87
C LEU A 311 20.19 -5.06 2.30
N ALA A 312 19.12 -5.75 2.70
CA ALA A 312 19.02 -6.33 4.02
C ALA A 312 20.05 -7.44 4.23
N LYS A 313 20.72 -7.38 5.40
CA LYS A 313 21.75 -8.34 5.80
C LYS A 313 21.25 -9.36 6.82
N SER A 314 20.11 -9.10 7.43
CA SER A 314 19.45 -9.95 8.43
C SER A 314 17.99 -10.21 8.06
#